data_989bcefc77e1e09a27e288e94fcf7195
#
_entry.id   989bcefc77e1e09a27e288e94fcf7195
#
_cell.length_a   1.000
_cell.length_b   1.000
_cell.length_c   1.000
_cell.angle_alpha   90.00
_cell.angle_beta   90.00
_cell.angle_gamma   90.00
#
_symmetry.space_group_name_H-M   'P 1'
#
loop_
_entity.id
_entity.type
_entity.pdbx_description
1 polymer ?
#
loop_
_entity_poly.entity_id
_entity_poly.type
_entity_poly.pdbx_seq_one_letter_code
_entity_poly.pdbx_strand_id
1 'polypeptide(L)'
;MEGCSMNEKTKFRLEICSLLLSLFAIIISIVSFVYTVYKDSLESTEQISIVNAGYGYDEFMIYNSDGEYRGQGMINGVNYSIIVSNNSRQRVSLISYDIFRETESSKFRYKNMIEQIKDASNQEVFFPISIDSGESVSLTFELNTLIPASVNMLLLDKYGTEAQISFEELRDYIGEKKCDIFGNEVDYTKYGDGNYRIEIDSPHYPVYSLEIITSRGMMFETVLTQGMAG
;
A
#
# COMPACT_ATOMS: atom_id res chain seq x y z
N MET A 1 -40.92 -75.07 1.16
CA MET A 1 -40.28 -73.73 1.33
C MET A 1 -41.27 -72.88 2.02
N GLU A 2 -41.18 -72.77 3.34
CA GLU A 2 -42.03 -71.88 4.12
C GLU A 2 -41.50 -70.47 4.04
N GLY A 3 -42.23 -69.60 3.37
CA GLY A 3 -41.94 -68.19 3.31
C GLY A 3 -42.18 -67.58 4.67
N CYS A 4 -41.13 -67.15 5.36
CA CYS A 4 -41.20 -66.46 6.64
C CYS A 4 -41.91 -65.10 6.40
N SER A 5 -43.26 -65.08 6.67
CA SER A 5 -44.07 -63.88 6.61
C SER A 5 -43.66 -62.96 7.77
N MET A 6 -42.92 -61.92 7.47
CA MET A 6 -42.54 -60.91 8.45
C MET A 6 -43.77 -60.23 9.01
N ASN A 7 -43.91 -60.14 10.34
CA ASN A 7 -45.02 -59.50 11.06
C ASN A 7 -45.20 -58.06 10.61
N GLU A 8 -46.41 -57.59 10.31
CA GLU A 8 -46.72 -56.25 9.85
C GLU A 8 -46.14 -55.15 10.76
N LYS A 9 -46.14 -55.37 12.06
CA LYS A 9 -45.54 -54.43 13.06
C LYS A 9 -44.05 -54.29 12.88
N THR A 10 -43.34 -55.36 12.49
CA THR A 10 -41.90 -55.35 12.24
C THR A 10 -41.61 -54.63 10.94
N LYS A 11 -42.40 -54.85 9.91
CA LYS A 11 -42.29 -54.13 8.63
C LYS A 11 -42.48 -52.64 8.77
N PHE A 12 -43.52 -52.21 9.50
CA PHE A 12 -43.81 -50.79 9.80
C PHE A 12 -42.66 -50.13 10.57
N ARG A 13 -42.09 -50.84 11.58
CA ARG A 13 -40.92 -50.30 12.33
C ARG A 13 -39.70 -50.13 11.45
N LEU A 14 -39.43 -51.07 10.53
CA LEU A 14 -38.34 -50.94 9.57
C LEU A 14 -38.53 -49.78 8.63
N GLU A 15 -39.72 -49.56 8.14
CA GLU A 15 -40.07 -48.41 7.27
C GLU A 15 -39.84 -47.07 7.99
N ILE A 16 -40.29 -46.95 9.26
CA ILE A 16 -40.04 -45.74 10.06
C ILE A 16 -38.55 -45.55 10.34
N CYS A 17 -37.79 -46.61 10.68
CA CYS A 17 -36.34 -46.53 10.89
C CYS A 17 -35.62 -46.11 9.60
N SER A 18 -36.03 -46.62 8.45
CA SER A 18 -35.46 -46.24 7.12
C SER A 18 -35.74 -44.79 6.82
N LEU A 19 -36.96 -44.31 7.11
CA LEU A 19 -37.33 -42.90 6.86
C LEU A 19 -36.58 -41.95 7.77
N LEU A 20 -36.40 -42.30 9.06
CA LEU A 20 -35.59 -41.53 10.01
C LEU A 20 -34.11 -41.52 9.61
N LEU A 21 -33.54 -42.62 9.16
CA LEU A 21 -32.17 -42.67 8.66
C LEU A 21 -31.97 -41.84 7.42
N SER A 22 -32.95 -41.87 6.50
CA SER A 22 -32.92 -41.01 5.31
C SER A 22 -32.96 -39.55 5.64
N LEU A 23 -33.84 -39.14 6.57
CA LEU A 23 -33.94 -37.77 7.06
C LEU A 23 -32.63 -37.31 7.72
N PHE A 24 -32.06 -38.18 8.55
CA PHE A 24 -30.78 -37.91 9.19
C PHE A 24 -29.64 -37.75 8.19
N ALA A 25 -29.57 -38.57 7.14
CA ALA A 25 -28.60 -38.47 6.06
C ALA A 25 -28.75 -37.14 5.30
N ILE A 26 -29.98 -36.69 5.04
CA ILE A 26 -30.26 -35.39 4.39
C ILE A 26 -29.76 -34.23 5.27
N ILE A 27 -30.04 -34.28 6.58
CA ILE A 27 -29.57 -33.24 7.51
C ILE A 27 -28.04 -33.15 7.52
N ILE A 28 -27.36 -34.30 7.61
CA ILE A 28 -25.88 -34.34 7.57
C ILE A 28 -25.35 -33.79 6.25
N SER A 29 -25.99 -34.13 5.13
CA SER A 29 -25.57 -33.61 3.81
C SER A 29 -25.72 -32.10 3.72
N ILE A 30 -26.82 -31.54 4.22
CA ILE A 30 -27.05 -30.09 4.26
C ILE A 30 -26.01 -29.40 5.14
N VAL A 31 -25.78 -29.91 6.34
CA VAL A 31 -24.77 -29.36 7.28
C VAL A 31 -23.38 -29.41 6.65
N SER A 32 -23.00 -30.52 6.05
CA SER A 32 -21.70 -30.67 5.36
C SER A 32 -21.56 -29.70 4.20
N PHE A 33 -22.60 -29.54 3.39
CA PHE A 33 -22.62 -28.59 2.28
C PHE A 33 -22.45 -27.13 2.77
N VAL A 34 -23.24 -26.72 3.76
CA VAL A 34 -23.14 -25.37 4.36
C VAL A 34 -21.75 -25.14 4.95
N TYR A 35 -21.22 -26.12 5.66
CA TYR A 35 -19.84 -26.03 6.21
C TYR A 35 -18.80 -25.88 5.09
N THR A 36 -18.91 -26.63 4.01
CA THR A 36 -17.97 -26.55 2.88
C THR A 36 -18.05 -25.16 2.23
N VAL A 37 -19.27 -24.67 1.93
CA VAL A 37 -19.47 -23.33 1.35
C VAL A 37 -18.93 -22.23 2.26
N TYR A 38 -19.17 -22.36 3.56
CA TYR A 38 -18.66 -21.38 4.56
C TYR A 38 -17.11 -21.41 4.61
N LYS A 39 -16.52 -22.61 4.62
CA LYS A 39 -15.09 -22.79 4.62
C LYS A 39 -14.46 -22.24 3.35
N ASP A 40 -15.01 -22.56 2.18
CA ASP A 40 -14.52 -22.04 0.89
C ASP A 40 -14.64 -20.51 0.82
N SER A 41 -15.71 -19.93 1.36
CA SER A 41 -15.87 -18.48 1.44
C SER A 41 -14.79 -17.82 2.31
N LEU A 42 -14.49 -18.41 3.48
CA LEU A 42 -13.41 -17.92 4.34
C LEU A 42 -12.02 -18.08 3.71
N GLU A 43 -11.79 -19.18 3.00
CA GLU A 43 -10.52 -19.44 2.32
C GLU A 43 -10.36 -18.59 1.06
N SER A 44 -11.47 -18.18 0.42
CA SER A 44 -11.43 -17.33 -0.79
C SER A 44 -11.27 -15.84 -0.48
N THR A 45 -11.49 -15.40 0.75
CA THR A 45 -11.41 -13.99 1.13
C THR A 45 -9.95 -13.58 1.30
N GLU A 46 -9.51 -12.61 0.51
CA GLU A 46 -8.20 -11.97 0.67
C GLU A 46 -8.26 -10.99 1.83
N GLN A 47 -7.30 -11.09 2.74
CA GLN A 47 -7.15 -10.22 3.88
C GLN A 47 -5.73 -9.65 3.87
N ILE A 48 -5.59 -8.50 3.22
CA ILE A 48 -4.34 -7.76 3.16
C ILE A 48 -4.42 -6.60 4.14
N SER A 49 -3.36 -6.41 4.92
CA SER A 49 -3.16 -5.18 5.67
C SER A 49 -1.95 -4.44 5.12
N ILE A 50 -2.08 -3.13 4.98
CA ILE A 50 -1.00 -2.26 4.53
C ILE A 50 -0.74 -1.26 5.65
N VAL A 51 0.51 -1.22 6.10
CA VAL A 51 0.94 -0.30 7.15
C VAL A 51 1.99 0.63 6.55
N ASN A 52 1.79 1.93 6.71
CA ASN A 52 2.81 2.92 6.39
C ASN A 52 3.97 2.75 7.39
N ALA A 53 5.15 2.39 6.90
CA ALA A 53 6.34 2.15 7.71
C ALA A 53 7.22 3.39 7.84
N GLY A 54 6.87 4.46 7.12
CA GLY A 54 7.57 5.73 7.18
C GLY A 54 7.93 6.30 5.82
N TYR A 55 8.68 7.39 5.87
CA TYR A 55 9.26 8.01 4.70
C TYR A 55 10.73 8.32 4.96
N GLY A 56 11.49 8.48 3.89
CA GLY A 56 12.90 8.82 3.93
C GLY A 56 13.31 9.67 2.74
N TYR A 57 14.54 10.11 2.78
CA TYR A 57 15.13 10.87 1.70
C TYR A 57 16.44 10.21 1.30
N ASP A 58 16.61 10.01 -0.01
CA ASP A 58 17.89 9.63 -0.61
C ASP A 58 18.57 10.86 -1.21
N GLU A 59 19.51 10.66 -2.11
CA GLU A 59 20.03 11.74 -2.93
C GLU A 59 18.94 12.25 -3.88
N PHE A 60 18.81 13.56 -3.96
CA PHE A 60 17.84 14.22 -4.80
C PHE A 60 18.41 14.50 -6.19
N MET A 61 17.60 14.24 -7.21
CA MET A 61 17.87 14.72 -8.56
C MET A 61 16.83 15.76 -8.95
N ILE A 62 17.26 16.90 -9.46
CA ILE A 62 16.41 18.00 -9.86
C ILE A 62 16.12 17.84 -11.35
N TYR A 63 14.84 17.79 -11.71
CA TYR A 63 14.39 17.76 -13.09
C TYR A 63 13.76 19.09 -13.48
N ASN A 64 14.13 19.62 -14.62
CA ASN A 64 13.43 20.74 -15.22
C ASN A 64 12.16 20.20 -15.92
N SER A 65 11.02 20.58 -15.44
CA SER A 65 9.75 20.21 -16.08
C SER A 65 9.39 21.16 -17.21
N ASP A 66 10.06 21.15 -18.33
CA ASP A 66 9.91 21.98 -19.54
C ASP A 66 8.48 22.51 -19.86
N GLY A 67 7.82 23.11 -18.87
CA GLY A 67 6.46 23.67 -18.95
C GLY A 67 5.32 22.66 -18.85
N GLU A 68 5.58 21.37 -18.76
CA GLU A 68 4.54 20.32 -18.65
C GLU A 68 3.71 20.47 -17.37
N TYR A 69 4.30 20.99 -16.30
CA TYR A 69 3.67 21.18 -14.99
C TYR A 69 3.49 22.65 -14.58
N ARG A 70 3.27 23.55 -15.54
CA ARG A 70 3.02 24.98 -15.29
C ARG A 70 4.11 25.67 -14.46
N GLY A 71 5.37 25.36 -14.70
CA GLY A 71 6.52 25.95 -14.02
C GLY A 71 6.84 25.31 -12.65
N GLN A 72 6.11 24.28 -12.22
CA GLN A 72 6.53 23.45 -11.11
C GLN A 72 7.76 22.64 -11.51
N GLY A 73 8.68 22.42 -10.59
CA GLY A 73 9.78 21.50 -10.75
C GLY A 73 9.40 20.09 -10.30
N MET A 74 10.31 19.18 -10.55
CA MET A 74 10.20 17.80 -10.07
C MET A 74 11.54 17.40 -9.46
N ILE A 75 11.46 16.76 -8.30
CA ILE A 75 12.61 16.11 -7.65
C ILE A 75 12.28 14.66 -7.36
N ASN A 76 13.24 13.78 -7.50
CA ASN A 76 13.17 12.43 -6.94
C ASN A 76 13.87 12.38 -5.57
N GLY A 77 13.93 11.19 -4.98
CA GLY A 77 14.62 10.98 -3.70
C GLY A 77 13.69 11.02 -2.48
N VAL A 78 12.39 11.16 -2.68
CA VAL A 78 11.41 10.99 -1.59
C VAL A 78 10.90 9.55 -1.60
N ASN A 79 11.21 8.82 -0.55
CA ASN A 79 10.89 7.40 -0.41
C ASN A 79 9.76 7.18 0.59
N TYR A 80 8.77 6.38 0.21
CA TYR A 80 7.70 5.94 1.10
C TYR A 80 7.77 4.44 1.30
N SER A 81 7.89 4.03 2.54
CA SER A 81 7.98 2.61 2.90
C SER A 81 6.66 2.11 3.45
N ILE A 82 6.23 0.95 2.98
CA ILE A 82 5.05 0.25 3.48
C ILE A 82 5.40 -1.19 3.82
N ILE A 83 4.60 -1.77 4.71
CA ILE A 83 4.60 -3.20 4.96
C ILE A 83 3.25 -3.75 4.52
N VAL A 84 3.27 -4.70 3.59
CA VAL A 84 2.08 -5.40 3.10
C VAL A 84 2.06 -6.79 3.72
N SER A 85 1.06 -7.10 4.51
CA SER A 85 0.91 -8.38 5.20
C SER A 85 -0.28 -9.16 4.64
N ASN A 86 -0.05 -10.43 4.32
CA ASN A 86 -1.09 -11.35 3.90
C ASN A 86 -1.66 -12.10 5.10
N ASN A 87 -2.78 -11.65 5.62
CA ASN A 87 -3.52 -12.29 6.71
C ASN A 87 -4.52 -13.35 6.22
N SER A 88 -4.56 -13.61 4.92
CA SER A 88 -5.40 -14.65 4.31
C SER A 88 -4.84 -16.04 4.60
N ARG A 89 -5.67 -17.06 4.44
CA ARG A 89 -5.25 -18.47 4.56
C ARG A 89 -4.53 -19.02 3.32
N GLN A 90 -4.39 -18.22 2.28
CA GLN A 90 -3.80 -18.60 1.01
C GLN A 90 -2.82 -17.55 0.52
N ARG A 91 -1.96 -17.95 -0.41
CA ARG A 91 -1.07 -17.04 -1.12
C ARG A 91 -1.88 -16.00 -1.88
N VAL A 92 -1.44 -14.75 -1.81
CA VAL A 92 -1.99 -13.62 -2.56
C VAL A 92 -0.91 -13.08 -3.49
N SER A 93 -1.28 -12.74 -4.72
CA SER A 93 -0.40 -12.06 -5.66
C SER A 93 -0.87 -10.62 -5.85
N LEU A 94 0.00 -9.69 -5.54
CA LEU A 94 -0.17 -8.27 -5.86
C LEU A 94 0.22 -8.09 -7.32
N ILE A 95 -0.71 -7.67 -8.19
CA ILE A 95 -0.46 -7.64 -9.65
C ILE A 95 -0.15 -6.25 -10.19
N SER A 96 -0.63 -5.23 -9.50
CA SER A 96 -0.40 -3.85 -9.89
C SER A 96 -0.63 -2.91 -8.71
N TYR A 97 -0.22 -1.67 -8.91
CA TYR A 97 -0.48 -0.57 -7.99
C TYR A 97 -0.81 0.70 -8.78
N ASP A 98 -1.49 1.63 -8.10
CA ASP A 98 -1.69 2.99 -8.57
C ASP A 98 -1.40 3.96 -7.42
N ILE A 99 -0.76 5.08 -7.74
CA ILE A 99 -0.57 6.18 -6.79
C ILE A 99 -1.41 7.37 -7.23
N PHE A 100 -2.05 8.00 -6.25
CA PHE A 100 -2.84 9.20 -6.45
C PHE A 100 -2.31 10.31 -5.56
N ARG A 101 -2.31 11.52 -6.08
CA ARG A 101 -2.16 12.72 -5.27
C ARG A 101 -3.54 13.20 -4.87
N GLU A 102 -3.73 13.39 -3.58
CA GLU A 102 -4.99 13.90 -3.04
C GLU A 102 -4.91 15.41 -2.82
N THR A 103 -6.02 16.08 -3.12
CA THR A 103 -6.27 17.47 -2.77
C THR A 103 -7.61 17.53 -2.06
N GLU A 104 -7.95 18.65 -1.43
CA GLU A 104 -9.23 18.82 -0.73
C GLU A 104 -10.48 18.47 -1.56
N SER A 105 -10.40 18.59 -2.88
CA SER A 105 -11.55 18.42 -3.79
C SER A 105 -11.38 17.32 -4.83
N SER A 106 -10.21 16.72 -4.96
CA SER A 106 -9.90 15.85 -6.09
C SER A 106 -8.81 14.83 -5.77
N LYS A 107 -8.91 13.67 -6.41
CA LYS A 107 -7.90 12.61 -6.41
C LYS A 107 -7.36 12.48 -7.83
N PHE A 108 -6.08 12.73 -8.03
CA PHE A 108 -5.42 12.70 -9.33
C PHE A 108 -4.49 11.50 -9.40
N ARG A 109 -4.64 10.66 -10.42
CA ARG A 109 -3.70 9.57 -10.65
C ARG A 109 -2.32 10.13 -10.98
N TYR A 110 -1.34 9.72 -10.18
CA TYR A 110 0.05 10.13 -10.28
C TYR A 110 0.83 9.15 -11.15
N LYS A 111 0.48 9.15 -12.45
CA LYS A 111 1.03 8.22 -13.42
C LYS A 111 2.49 8.55 -13.72
N ASN A 112 3.35 7.53 -13.79
CA ASN A 112 4.79 7.64 -14.09
C ASN A 112 5.62 8.44 -13.07
N MET A 113 5.14 8.58 -11.83
CA MET A 113 5.87 9.30 -10.78
C MET A 113 6.61 8.37 -9.82
N ILE A 114 6.53 7.06 -10.03
CA ILE A 114 7.38 6.10 -9.34
C ILE A 114 8.58 5.82 -10.24
N GLU A 115 9.76 6.06 -9.69
CA GLU A 115 11.01 5.75 -10.37
C GLU A 115 11.40 4.30 -10.11
N GLN A 116 11.35 3.88 -8.86
CA GLN A 116 11.70 2.52 -8.44
C GLN A 116 10.82 2.03 -7.30
N ILE A 117 10.69 0.71 -7.22
CA ILE A 117 10.17 0.04 -6.03
C ILE A 117 11.27 -0.91 -5.55
N LYS A 118 11.60 -0.83 -4.26
CA LYS A 118 12.66 -1.61 -3.63
C LYS A 118 12.09 -2.47 -2.51
N ASP A 119 12.70 -3.63 -2.28
CA ASP A 119 12.42 -4.47 -1.11
C ASP A 119 13.25 -4.04 0.12
N ALA A 120 13.09 -4.79 1.23
CA ALA A 120 13.84 -4.57 2.47
C ALA A 120 15.37 -4.73 2.31
N SER A 121 15.84 -5.38 1.25
CA SER A 121 17.26 -5.54 0.92
C SER A 121 17.76 -4.46 -0.03
N ASN A 122 16.95 -3.42 -0.29
CA ASN A 122 17.22 -2.34 -1.23
C ASN A 122 17.41 -2.83 -2.67
N GLN A 123 16.77 -3.97 -3.03
CA GLN A 123 16.77 -4.50 -4.38
C GLN A 123 15.49 -4.10 -5.11
N GLU A 124 15.64 -3.75 -6.38
CA GLU A 124 14.48 -3.40 -7.20
C GLU A 124 13.56 -4.61 -7.37
N VAL A 125 12.26 -4.37 -7.19
CA VAL A 125 11.21 -5.38 -7.34
C VAL A 125 10.15 -4.96 -8.34
N PHE A 126 9.63 -5.94 -9.05
CA PHE A 126 8.61 -5.75 -10.07
C PHE A 126 7.35 -6.53 -9.73
N PHE A 127 6.21 -5.95 -10.03
CA PHE A 127 4.95 -6.68 -9.95
C PHE A 127 4.83 -7.69 -11.11
N PRO A 128 4.24 -8.87 -10.88
CA PRO A 128 3.53 -9.29 -9.67
C PRO A 128 4.43 -9.76 -8.53
N ILE A 129 4.03 -9.45 -7.29
CA ILE A 129 4.68 -9.88 -6.05
C ILE A 129 3.75 -10.88 -5.35
N SER A 130 4.26 -12.06 -5.00
CA SER A 130 3.50 -13.08 -4.28
C SER A 130 3.87 -13.08 -2.81
N ILE A 131 2.85 -13.12 -1.94
CA ILE A 131 3.00 -13.15 -0.48
C ILE A 131 2.28 -14.40 0.04
N ASP A 132 3.00 -15.29 0.71
CA ASP A 132 2.42 -16.49 1.29
C ASP A 132 1.55 -16.15 2.53
N SER A 133 0.69 -17.08 2.91
CA SER A 133 -0.19 -16.91 4.07
C SER A 133 0.60 -16.63 5.34
N GLY A 134 0.26 -15.54 6.03
CA GLY A 134 0.93 -15.10 7.26
C GLY A 134 2.26 -14.39 7.05
N GLU A 135 2.70 -14.21 5.81
CA GLU A 135 3.93 -13.48 5.48
C GLU A 135 3.68 -12.00 5.21
N SER A 136 4.77 -11.24 5.25
CA SER A 136 4.76 -9.80 4.95
C SER A 136 5.92 -9.46 4.03
N VAL A 137 5.72 -8.44 3.19
CA VAL A 137 6.75 -7.85 2.36
C VAL A 137 6.87 -6.37 2.67
N SER A 138 8.10 -5.89 2.79
CA SER A 138 8.38 -4.46 2.87
C SER A 138 8.68 -3.93 1.48
N LEU A 139 8.01 -2.85 1.10
CA LEU A 139 8.17 -2.18 -0.18
C LEU A 139 8.45 -0.70 0.05
N THR A 140 9.46 -0.18 -0.63
CA THR A 140 9.79 1.23 -0.64
C THR A 140 9.56 1.78 -2.04
N PHE A 141 8.71 2.78 -2.13
CA PHE A 141 8.37 3.48 -3.37
C PHE A 141 9.16 4.78 -3.43
N GLU A 142 10.02 4.90 -4.42
CA GLU A 142 10.73 6.14 -4.73
C GLU A 142 9.87 6.99 -5.64
N LEU A 143 9.43 8.16 -5.12
CA LEU A 143 8.51 9.05 -5.82
C LEU A 143 9.22 10.27 -6.38
N ASN A 144 8.94 10.54 -7.65
CA ASN A 144 9.19 11.84 -8.25
C ASN A 144 8.16 12.86 -7.71
N THR A 145 8.61 13.81 -6.94
CA THR A 145 7.75 14.75 -6.23
C THR A 145 7.72 16.11 -6.91
N LEU A 146 6.52 16.63 -7.17
CA LEU A 146 6.34 17.99 -7.69
C LEU A 146 6.61 19.01 -6.59
N ILE A 147 7.47 19.98 -6.91
CA ILE A 147 7.81 21.10 -6.04
C ILE A 147 7.29 22.43 -6.61
N PRO A 148 6.99 23.41 -5.75
CA PRO A 148 6.53 24.72 -6.20
C PRO A 148 7.53 25.42 -7.14
N ALA A 149 7.03 26.23 -8.06
CA ALA A 149 7.86 26.97 -9.00
C ALA A 149 8.90 27.86 -8.30
N SER A 150 8.57 28.44 -7.15
CA SER A 150 9.52 29.26 -6.37
C SER A 150 10.71 28.46 -5.86
N VAL A 151 10.47 27.25 -5.34
CA VAL A 151 11.52 26.35 -4.87
C VAL A 151 12.33 25.82 -6.07
N ASN A 152 11.64 25.42 -7.14
CA ASN A 152 12.30 24.96 -8.36
C ASN A 152 13.28 26.01 -8.92
N MET A 153 12.87 27.28 -8.98
CA MET A 153 13.76 28.35 -9.44
C MET A 153 15.01 28.50 -8.55
N LEU A 154 14.85 28.42 -7.22
CA LEU A 154 15.98 28.47 -6.29
C LEU A 154 16.96 27.33 -6.53
N LEU A 155 16.45 26.12 -6.73
CA LEU A 155 17.29 24.93 -6.94
C LEU A 155 17.98 24.97 -8.29
N LEU A 156 17.28 25.35 -9.37
CA LEU A 156 17.86 25.48 -10.71
C LEU A 156 18.93 26.59 -10.77
N ASP A 157 18.72 27.71 -10.09
CA ASP A 157 19.70 28.80 -10.01
C ASP A 157 20.99 28.37 -9.30
N LYS A 158 20.85 27.57 -8.24
CA LYS A 158 22.00 27.10 -7.45
C LYS A 158 22.75 25.92 -8.08
N TYR A 159 22.01 24.92 -8.57
CA TYR A 159 22.57 23.62 -8.92
C TYR A 159 22.47 23.30 -10.41
N GLY A 160 21.58 23.94 -11.13
CA GLY A 160 21.27 23.60 -12.52
C GLY A 160 20.28 22.43 -12.66
N THR A 161 20.06 21.99 -13.89
CA THR A 161 19.24 20.82 -14.22
C THR A 161 20.04 19.53 -14.06
N GLU A 162 19.37 18.44 -13.69
CA GLU A 162 19.96 17.10 -13.53
C GLU A 162 21.09 17.02 -12.48
N ALA A 163 21.09 17.97 -11.54
CA ALA A 163 22.05 17.95 -10.45
C ALA A 163 21.62 16.92 -9.40
N GLN A 164 22.59 16.12 -8.97
CA GLN A 164 22.42 15.19 -7.84
C GLN A 164 22.87 15.90 -6.56
N ILE A 165 22.00 15.93 -5.56
CA ILE A 165 22.22 16.71 -4.33
C ILE A 165 21.90 15.83 -3.13
N SER A 166 22.79 15.82 -2.14
CA SER A 166 22.53 15.13 -0.88
C SER A 166 21.37 15.80 -0.10
N PHE A 167 20.68 15.00 0.71
CA PHE A 167 19.65 15.54 1.61
C PHE A 167 20.15 16.68 2.49
N GLU A 168 21.36 16.54 3.04
CA GLU A 168 21.95 17.56 3.91
C GLU A 168 22.20 18.87 3.18
N GLU A 169 22.77 18.81 1.99
CA GLU A 169 23.05 20.00 1.18
C GLU A 169 21.77 20.69 0.73
N LEU A 170 20.76 19.90 0.28
CA LEU A 170 19.46 20.43 -0.09
C LEU A 170 18.77 21.11 1.10
N ARG A 171 18.70 20.42 2.24
CA ARG A 171 18.11 20.92 3.48
C ARG A 171 18.75 22.25 3.92
N ASP A 172 20.08 22.27 3.96
CA ASP A 172 20.82 23.46 4.42
C ASP A 172 20.55 24.65 3.49
N TYR A 173 20.64 24.42 2.17
CA TYR A 173 20.39 25.49 1.21
C TYR A 173 18.95 26.05 1.27
N ILE A 174 17.93 25.19 1.20
CA ILE A 174 16.54 25.65 1.24
C ILE A 174 16.17 26.21 2.63
N GLY A 175 16.73 25.65 3.72
CA GLY A 175 16.57 26.17 5.07
C GLY A 175 17.10 27.61 5.23
N GLU A 176 18.28 27.92 4.66
CA GLU A 176 18.81 29.28 4.58
C GLU A 176 17.91 30.23 3.78
N LYS A 177 17.15 29.69 2.81
CA LYS A 177 16.13 30.43 2.05
C LYS A 177 14.78 30.52 2.77
N LYS A 178 14.70 29.99 4.00
CA LYS A 178 13.50 29.95 4.86
C LYS A 178 12.33 29.23 4.24
N CYS A 179 12.58 28.18 3.48
CA CYS A 179 11.53 27.31 2.95
C CYS A 179 11.95 25.84 3.03
N ASP A 180 10.98 24.93 2.94
CA ASP A 180 11.22 23.52 2.67
C ASP A 180 11.02 23.19 1.18
N ILE A 181 11.18 21.91 0.81
CA ILE A 181 11.01 21.45 -0.58
C ILE A 181 9.58 21.62 -1.10
N PHE A 182 8.60 21.76 -0.23
CA PHE A 182 7.18 21.97 -0.59
C PHE A 182 6.78 23.45 -0.57
N GLY A 183 7.71 24.34 -0.24
CA GLY A 183 7.49 25.77 -0.20
C GLY A 183 6.86 26.27 1.11
N ASN A 184 6.81 25.43 2.14
CA ASN A 184 6.40 25.89 3.47
C ASN A 184 7.47 26.81 4.04
N GLU A 185 7.04 27.86 4.77
CA GLU A 185 7.96 28.72 5.50
C GLU A 185 8.56 27.97 6.70
N VAL A 186 9.89 28.01 6.84
CA VAL A 186 10.61 27.32 7.90
C VAL A 186 11.46 28.27 8.71
N ASP A 187 11.52 28.06 10.02
CA ASP A 187 12.56 28.63 10.88
C ASP A 187 13.69 27.59 11.01
N TYR A 188 14.79 27.88 10.33
CA TYR A 188 15.93 26.98 10.23
C TYR A 188 17.09 27.51 11.05
N THR A 189 17.63 26.69 11.95
CA THR A 189 18.80 26.99 12.74
C THR A 189 19.79 25.82 12.65
N LYS A 190 21.01 26.09 12.17
CA LYS A 190 22.11 25.15 12.17
C LYS A 190 23.04 25.44 13.33
N TYR A 191 23.39 24.40 14.10
CA TYR A 191 24.30 24.50 15.24
C TYR A 191 25.73 24.12 14.83
N GLY A 192 26.73 24.60 15.59
CA GLY A 192 28.13 24.38 15.27
C GLY A 192 28.61 22.93 15.39
N ASP A 193 27.83 22.04 15.98
CA ASP A 193 28.07 20.61 16.12
C ASP A 193 27.49 19.76 14.95
N GLY A 194 26.94 20.43 13.94
CA GLY A 194 26.28 19.79 12.80
C GLY A 194 24.80 19.45 13.01
N ASN A 195 24.27 19.64 14.22
CA ASN A 195 22.87 19.53 14.50
C ASN A 195 22.09 20.70 13.87
N TYR A 196 20.79 20.51 13.66
CA TYR A 196 19.92 21.54 13.13
C TYR A 196 18.54 21.47 13.80
N ARG A 197 17.82 22.59 13.74
CA ARG A 197 16.42 22.70 14.15
C ARG A 197 15.63 23.27 12.99
N ILE A 198 14.51 22.65 12.69
CA ILE A 198 13.55 23.11 11.70
C ILE A 198 12.20 23.22 12.42
N GLU A 199 11.58 24.39 12.36
CA GLU A 199 10.23 24.63 12.82
C GLU A 199 9.39 25.10 11.65
N ILE A 200 8.21 24.51 11.48
CA ILE A 200 7.29 24.80 10.40
C ILE A 200 5.92 25.06 11.00
N ASP A 201 5.40 26.25 10.80
CA ASP A 201 4.04 26.60 11.21
C ASP A 201 3.06 26.14 10.12
N SER A 202 2.10 25.28 10.49
CA SER A 202 0.99 24.84 9.60
C SER A 202 1.47 24.29 8.25
N PRO A 203 2.27 23.23 8.23
CA PRO A 203 2.86 22.72 7.00
C PRO A 203 1.79 22.15 6.04
N HIS A 204 1.96 22.44 4.75
CA HIS A 204 1.17 21.89 3.67
C HIS A 204 2.00 20.86 2.92
N TYR A 205 1.78 19.58 3.24
CA TYR A 205 2.44 18.48 2.53
C TYR A 205 1.50 17.83 1.52
N PRO A 206 2.02 17.38 0.37
CA PRO A 206 1.22 16.59 -0.54
C PRO A 206 0.83 15.28 0.14
N VAL A 207 -0.43 14.91 0.02
CA VAL A 207 -0.96 13.62 0.47
C VAL A 207 -1.03 12.71 -0.74
N TYR A 208 -0.46 11.53 -0.60
CA TYR A 208 -0.55 10.48 -1.62
C TYR A 208 -1.34 9.30 -1.06
N SER A 209 -2.17 8.68 -1.90
CA SER A 209 -2.76 7.37 -1.62
C SER A 209 -2.22 6.34 -2.59
N LEU A 210 -1.94 5.17 -2.06
CA LEU A 210 -1.47 4.00 -2.80
C LEU A 210 -2.59 2.97 -2.83
N GLU A 211 -3.00 2.57 -4.02
CA GLU A 211 -3.91 1.45 -4.26
C GLU A 211 -3.11 0.25 -4.77
N ILE A 212 -3.27 -0.89 -4.14
CA ILE A 212 -2.67 -2.16 -4.56
C ILE A 212 -3.78 -3.10 -5.01
N ILE A 213 -3.61 -3.71 -6.17
CA ILE A 213 -4.59 -4.61 -6.77
C ILE A 213 -4.03 -6.02 -6.76
N THR A 214 -4.85 -6.96 -6.30
CA THR A 214 -4.50 -8.39 -6.27
C THR A 214 -4.94 -9.12 -7.54
N SER A 215 -4.43 -10.33 -7.74
CA SER A 215 -4.79 -11.18 -8.88
C SER A 215 -6.29 -11.56 -8.92
N ARG A 216 -7.02 -11.38 -7.84
CA ARG A 216 -8.48 -11.58 -7.77
C ARG A 216 -9.27 -10.30 -7.96
N GLY A 217 -8.60 -9.19 -8.27
CA GLY A 217 -9.23 -7.90 -8.48
C GLY A 217 -9.65 -7.19 -7.19
N MET A 218 -9.22 -7.65 -6.02
CA MET A 218 -9.42 -6.91 -4.78
C MET A 218 -8.47 -5.71 -4.75
N MET A 219 -8.98 -4.58 -4.27
CA MET A 219 -8.23 -3.33 -4.14
C MET A 219 -8.06 -3.00 -2.67
N PHE A 220 -6.83 -2.68 -2.28
CA PHE A 220 -6.45 -2.26 -0.95
C PHE A 220 -5.78 -0.90 -1.04
N GLU A 221 -6.22 0.03 -0.21
CA GLU A 221 -5.74 1.41 -0.21
C GLU A 221 -5.04 1.76 1.09
N THR A 222 -3.99 2.56 1.00
CA THR A 222 -3.33 3.19 2.16
C THR A 222 -2.91 4.61 1.80
N VAL A 223 -2.84 5.47 2.81
CA VAL A 223 -2.35 6.84 2.65
C VAL A 223 -0.86 6.87 2.95
N LEU A 224 -0.08 7.39 2.01
CA LEU A 224 1.35 7.64 2.17
C LEU A 224 1.49 9.04 2.78
N THR A 225 1.66 9.11 4.07
CA THR A 225 1.85 10.38 4.76
C THR A 225 3.33 10.63 5.03
N GLN A 226 3.74 11.87 4.88
CA GLN A 226 4.94 12.37 5.54
C GLN A 226 4.56 12.62 7.00
N GLY A 227 4.49 11.54 7.78
CA GLY A 227 4.29 11.68 9.21
C GLY A 227 5.54 12.28 9.81
N MET A 228 5.42 13.41 10.53
CA MET A 228 6.43 13.73 11.51
C MET A 228 6.51 12.54 12.44
N ALA A 229 7.63 11.81 12.41
CA ALA A 229 7.98 10.93 13.51
C ALA A 229 8.13 11.86 14.72
N GLY A 230 7.11 11.85 15.58
CA GLY A 230 7.14 12.53 16.85
C GLY A 230 8.08 11.81 17.82
#